data_5e01d5016f21ebde7b61f9f2ec5bfb62
#
_entry.id   5e01d5016f21ebde7b61f9f2ec5bfb62
#
_cell.length_a   1.000
_cell.length_b   1.000
_cell.length_c   1.000
_cell.angle_alpha   90.00
_cell.angle_beta   90.00
_cell.angle_gamma   90.00
#
_symmetry.space_group_name_H-M   'P 1'
#
loop_
_entity.id
_entity.type
_entity.pdbx_description
1 polymer ?
#
loop_
_entity_poly.entity_id
_entity_poly.type
_entity_poly.pdbx_seq_one_letter_code
_entity_poly.pdbx_strand_id
1 'polypeptide(L)'
;MIAFLFATQARAQQFNIAQVNDSLWNLTLAVDGDTSLWQLKYPVYRFATADINGDGSVDAVVGVYKASRFFTTPNRRVFIFKNYEGLIRPLWLGSRLSGELVDFNIVDNKVRAIEKAKDRFVVSDYSWNGFGLAMDSVVYTSSSIDDCYHFLSIIKQ
;
A
#
# COMPACT_ATOMS: atom_id res chain seq x y z
N MET A 1 3.40 -47.39 -0.18
CA MET A 1 3.80 -46.10 -0.78
C MET A 1 3.38 -45.00 0.20
N ILE A 2 4.34 -44.43 0.94
CA ILE A 2 4.07 -43.42 1.98
C ILE A 2 4.26 -42.07 1.29
N ALA A 3 3.17 -41.29 1.12
CA ALA A 3 3.22 -39.96 0.60
C ALA A 3 3.67 -39.02 1.73
N PHE A 4 4.87 -38.46 1.64
CA PHE A 4 5.32 -37.39 2.49
C PHE A 4 4.61 -36.08 2.05
N LEU A 5 3.62 -35.67 2.81
CA LEU A 5 3.08 -34.29 2.73
C LEU A 5 4.14 -33.34 3.29
N PHE A 6 4.85 -32.64 2.43
CA PHE A 6 5.65 -31.50 2.84
C PHE A 6 4.67 -30.34 3.12
N ALA A 7 4.32 -30.18 4.39
CA ALA A 7 3.68 -28.93 4.83
C ALA A 7 4.74 -27.82 4.70
N THR A 8 4.62 -26.97 3.68
CA THR A 8 5.35 -25.71 3.63
C THR A 8 4.85 -24.86 4.78
N GLN A 9 5.61 -24.80 5.89
CA GLN A 9 5.37 -23.83 6.95
C GLN A 9 5.54 -22.43 6.32
N ALA A 10 4.44 -21.70 6.23
CA ALA A 10 4.49 -20.30 5.89
C ALA A 10 5.38 -19.62 6.95
N ARG A 11 6.50 -19.03 6.52
CA ARG A 11 7.40 -18.32 7.41
C ARG A 11 6.64 -17.16 8.03
N ALA A 12 6.64 -17.06 9.36
CA ALA A 12 6.03 -15.95 10.04
C ALA A 12 6.78 -14.67 9.66
N GLN A 13 6.12 -13.78 8.90
CA GLN A 13 6.65 -12.46 8.55
C GLN A 13 5.72 -11.37 9.05
N GLN A 14 6.28 -10.27 9.52
CA GLN A 14 5.52 -9.15 10.02
C GLN A 14 6.19 -7.82 9.67
N PHE A 15 5.45 -6.98 8.97
CA PHE A 15 5.80 -5.57 8.82
C PHE A 15 5.24 -4.74 9.96
N ASN A 16 6.03 -3.80 10.47
CA ASN A 16 5.62 -2.79 11.41
C ASN A 16 6.18 -1.43 11.00
N ILE A 17 5.53 -0.36 11.47
CA ILE A 17 5.98 1.01 11.25
C ILE A 17 5.99 1.77 12.57
N ALA A 18 7.03 2.58 12.80
CA ALA A 18 7.16 3.41 13.98
C ALA A 18 7.67 4.80 13.62
N GLN A 19 7.03 5.81 14.20
CA GLN A 19 7.47 7.19 14.07
C GLN A 19 8.69 7.44 14.95
N VAL A 20 9.73 8.06 14.38
CA VAL A 20 10.91 8.54 15.11
C VAL A 20 10.76 10.03 15.42
N ASN A 21 10.33 10.81 14.40
CA ASN A 21 9.96 12.22 14.51
C ASN A 21 9.03 12.59 13.35
N ASP A 22 8.66 13.85 13.20
CA ASP A 22 7.66 14.30 12.20
C ASP A 22 8.01 13.96 10.75
N SER A 23 9.29 13.80 10.43
CA SER A 23 9.77 13.53 9.06
C SER A 23 10.56 12.23 8.93
N LEU A 24 10.70 11.44 10.01
CA LEU A 24 11.44 10.18 9.99
C LEU A 24 10.61 9.06 10.61
N TRP A 25 10.43 8.00 9.84
CA TRP A 25 9.73 6.79 10.23
C TRP A 25 10.59 5.56 9.94
N ASN A 26 10.47 4.54 10.76
CA ASN A 26 11.10 3.25 10.58
C ASN A 26 10.07 2.21 10.16
N LEU A 27 10.22 1.67 8.96
CA LEU A 27 9.53 0.47 8.51
C LEU A 27 10.43 -0.73 8.86
N THR A 28 9.90 -1.68 9.60
CA THR A 28 10.62 -2.91 9.98
C THR A 28 9.93 -4.14 9.42
N LEU A 29 10.71 -5.14 9.06
CA LEU A 29 10.25 -6.47 8.69
C LEU A 29 10.93 -7.49 9.59
N ALA A 30 10.14 -8.25 10.35
CA ALA A 30 10.60 -9.39 11.11
C ALA A 30 10.30 -10.68 10.34
N VAL A 31 11.30 -11.54 10.17
CA VAL A 31 11.19 -12.86 9.54
C VAL A 31 12.04 -13.84 10.31
N ASP A 32 11.43 -14.88 10.89
CA ASP A 32 12.12 -15.98 11.60
C ASP A 32 13.13 -15.50 12.70
N GLY A 33 12.83 -14.37 13.36
CA GLY A 33 13.67 -13.79 14.41
C GLY A 33 14.67 -12.73 13.93
N ASP A 34 14.92 -12.62 12.64
CA ASP A 34 15.72 -11.55 12.04
C ASP A 34 14.87 -10.32 11.73
N THR A 35 15.49 -9.14 11.78
CA THR A 35 14.80 -7.86 11.53
C THR A 35 15.55 -7.05 10.47
N SER A 36 14.85 -6.64 9.44
CA SER A 36 15.30 -5.66 8.45
C SER A 36 14.66 -4.30 8.72
N LEU A 37 15.41 -3.22 8.45
CA LEU A 37 14.98 -1.84 8.67
C LEU A 37 15.05 -1.03 7.36
N TRP A 38 14.01 -0.25 7.09
CA TRP A 38 13.97 0.76 6.04
C TRP A 38 13.54 2.10 6.61
N GLN A 39 14.35 3.15 6.43
CA GLN A 39 14.02 4.49 6.89
C GLN A 39 13.22 5.27 5.83
N LEU A 40 12.08 5.81 6.24
CA LEU A 40 11.24 6.70 5.47
C LEU A 40 11.49 8.13 5.95
N LYS A 41 12.20 8.93 5.14
CA LYS A 41 12.59 10.32 5.49
C LYS A 41 11.54 11.33 5.02
N TYR A 42 10.28 11.08 5.33
CA TYR A 42 9.11 11.91 5.00
C TYR A 42 7.92 11.49 5.87
N PRO A 43 6.90 12.37 6.04
CA PRO A 43 5.73 12.05 6.82
C PRO A 43 4.97 10.83 6.26
N VAL A 44 4.52 9.98 7.17
CA VAL A 44 3.63 8.83 6.88
C VAL A 44 2.25 9.16 7.44
N TYR A 45 1.20 8.97 6.64
CA TYR A 45 -0.18 9.21 7.08
C TYR A 45 -1.03 7.93 7.16
N ARG A 46 -0.57 6.84 6.54
CA ARG A 46 -1.28 5.55 6.56
C ARG A 46 -0.32 4.38 6.42
N PHE A 47 -0.66 3.29 7.10
CA PHE A 47 0.03 2.01 6.98
C PHE A 47 -0.98 0.88 6.92
N ALA A 48 -0.77 -0.05 6.01
CA ALA A 48 -1.53 -1.28 5.89
C ALA A 48 -0.63 -2.40 5.37
N THR A 49 -1.09 -3.64 5.47
CA THR A 49 -0.39 -4.80 4.93
C THR A 49 -1.35 -5.67 4.13
N ALA A 50 -0.90 -6.20 2.99
CA ALA A 50 -1.63 -7.13 2.15
C ALA A 50 -0.70 -7.77 1.12
N ASP A 51 -1.09 -8.88 0.52
CA ASP A 51 -0.40 -9.46 -0.64
C ASP A 51 -0.87 -8.72 -1.91
N ILE A 52 -0.20 -7.61 -2.23
CA ILE A 52 -0.60 -6.73 -3.34
C ILE A 52 -0.21 -7.32 -4.70
N ASN A 53 0.93 -7.99 -4.77
CA ASN A 53 1.46 -8.52 -6.03
C ASN A 53 1.05 -9.99 -6.29
N GLY A 54 0.36 -10.64 -5.36
CA GLY A 54 -0.15 -12.01 -5.50
C GLY A 54 0.94 -13.09 -5.42
N ASP A 55 2.07 -12.81 -4.76
CA ASP A 55 3.17 -13.76 -4.63
C ASP A 55 3.06 -14.69 -3.40
N GLY A 56 2.00 -14.54 -2.61
CA GLY A 56 1.74 -15.29 -1.38
C GLY A 56 2.43 -14.72 -0.15
N SER A 57 3.18 -13.63 -0.28
CA SER A 57 3.83 -12.92 0.83
C SER A 57 3.10 -11.61 1.11
N VAL A 58 3.09 -11.18 2.38
CA VAL A 58 2.48 -9.90 2.76
C VAL A 58 3.43 -8.76 2.41
N ASP A 59 2.92 -7.73 1.73
CA ASP A 59 3.60 -6.47 1.44
C ASP A 59 3.22 -5.39 2.45
N ALA A 60 4.09 -4.39 2.64
CA ALA A 60 3.78 -3.18 3.38
C ALA A 60 3.31 -2.08 2.42
N VAL A 61 2.13 -1.54 2.66
CA VAL A 61 1.55 -0.44 1.89
C VAL A 61 1.55 0.82 2.75
N VAL A 62 2.33 1.82 2.34
CA VAL A 62 2.62 3.00 3.15
C VAL A 62 2.14 4.25 2.44
N GLY A 63 1.24 4.99 3.08
CA GLY A 63 0.82 6.31 2.66
C GLY A 63 1.81 7.37 3.12
N VAL A 64 2.43 8.07 2.19
CA VAL A 64 3.46 9.06 2.46
C VAL A 64 3.10 10.43 1.88
N TYR A 65 3.63 11.51 2.48
CA TYR A 65 3.53 12.87 1.93
C TYR A 65 4.87 13.29 1.38
N LYS A 66 5.02 13.30 0.04
CA LYS A 66 6.31 13.51 -0.61
C LYS A 66 6.16 14.06 -2.03
N ALA A 67 7.12 14.90 -2.45
CA ALA A 67 7.36 15.21 -3.86
C ALA A 67 7.93 13.98 -4.59
N SER A 68 7.67 13.84 -5.88
CA SER A 68 8.32 12.86 -6.73
C SER A 68 9.21 13.53 -7.76
N ARG A 69 10.02 12.73 -8.48
CA ARG A 69 10.91 13.25 -9.55
C ARG A 69 10.16 14.03 -10.62
N PHE A 70 8.94 13.59 -10.95
CA PHE A 70 8.14 14.18 -12.03
C PHE A 70 7.07 15.17 -11.52
N PHE A 71 6.79 15.16 -10.20
CA PHE A 71 5.83 16.04 -9.55
C PHE A 71 6.48 16.65 -8.31
N THR A 72 7.07 17.82 -8.49
CA THR A 72 7.90 18.49 -7.47
C THR A 72 7.10 19.05 -6.29
N THR A 73 5.79 19.25 -6.45
CA THR A 73 4.92 19.61 -5.34
C THR A 73 4.66 18.39 -4.45
N PRO A 74 4.93 18.47 -3.13
CA PRO A 74 4.62 17.40 -2.21
C PRO A 74 3.12 17.08 -2.23
N ASN A 75 2.79 15.78 -2.26
CA ASN A 75 1.42 15.31 -2.22
C ASN A 75 1.37 13.91 -1.58
N ARG A 76 0.16 13.43 -1.27
CA ARG A 76 -0.05 12.06 -0.80
C ARG A 76 0.29 11.05 -1.88
N ARG A 77 1.00 9.99 -1.48
CA ARG A 77 1.45 8.91 -2.36
C ARG A 77 1.29 7.56 -1.66
N VAL A 78 1.21 6.51 -2.44
CA VAL A 78 1.25 5.14 -1.96
C VAL A 78 2.60 4.55 -2.32
N PHE A 79 3.32 4.02 -1.33
CA PHE A 79 4.53 3.24 -1.51
C PHE A 79 4.26 1.80 -1.11
N ILE A 80 4.83 0.85 -1.83
CA ILE A 80 4.68 -0.57 -1.55
C ILE A 80 6.08 -1.18 -1.40
N PHE A 81 6.27 -1.89 -0.29
CA PHE A 81 7.51 -2.60 0.01
C PHE A 81 7.21 -4.07 0.19
N LYS A 82 8.09 -4.92 -0.33
CA LYS A 82 8.00 -6.37 -0.20
C LYS A 82 9.11 -6.95 0.65
N ASN A 83 8.85 -8.16 1.12
CA ASN A 83 9.89 -9.03 1.63
C ASN A 83 10.65 -9.64 0.45
N TYR A 84 11.95 -9.45 0.41
CA TYR A 84 12.85 -10.15 -0.50
C TYR A 84 13.96 -10.81 0.31
N GLU A 85 13.84 -12.12 0.54
CA GLU A 85 14.81 -12.92 1.31
C GLU A 85 15.10 -12.34 2.71
N GLY A 86 14.08 -11.89 3.43
CA GLY A 86 14.19 -11.28 4.76
C GLY A 86 14.55 -9.79 4.75
N LEU A 87 14.77 -9.18 3.58
CA LEU A 87 15.09 -7.78 3.43
C LEU A 87 13.90 -6.97 2.91
N ILE A 88 13.72 -5.77 3.44
CA ILE A 88 12.77 -4.81 2.88
C ILE A 88 13.28 -4.32 1.52
N ARG A 89 12.47 -4.45 0.48
CA ARG A 89 12.75 -3.91 -0.85
C ARG A 89 11.55 -3.14 -1.39
N PRO A 90 11.77 -2.01 -2.07
CA PRO A 90 10.70 -1.34 -2.77
C PRO A 90 10.09 -2.25 -3.84
N LEU A 91 8.77 -2.42 -3.83
CA LEU A 91 8.02 -3.00 -4.92
C LEU A 91 7.54 -1.88 -5.85
N TRP A 92 7.02 -0.79 -5.26
CA TRP A 92 6.57 0.38 -6.00
C TRP A 92 6.67 1.65 -5.15
N LEU A 93 7.33 2.66 -5.66
CA LEU A 93 7.52 3.95 -4.98
C LEU A 93 6.65 5.06 -5.61
N GLY A 94 5.38 4.77 -5.79
CA GLY A 94 4.32 5.70 -6.11
C GLY A 94 4.59 6.66 -7.27
N SER A 95 4.15 6.32 -8.46
CA SER A 95 3.79 7.34 -9.43
C SER A 95 2.42 7.91 -9.10
N ARG A 96 1.97 8.91 -9.85
CA ARG A 96 0.63 9.46 -9.73
C ARG A 96 -0.40 8.36 -10.09
N LEU A 97 -1.45 8.24 -9.28
CA LEU A 97 -2.67 7.53 -9.65
C LEU A 97 -3.47 8.36 -10.69
N SER A 98 -4.69 8.00 -11.00
CA SER A 98 -5.48 8.69 -12.02
C SER A 98 -5.82 10.13 -11.65
N GLY A 99 -6.10 10.38 -10.36
CA GLY A 99 -6.37 11.70 -9.80
C GLY A 99 -5.36 12.12 -8.71
N GLU A 100 -5.72 13.15 -7.96
CA GLU A 100 -4.98 13.58 -6.77
C GLU A 100 -5.40 12.71 -5.59
N LEU A 101 -4.47 11.94 -5.04
CA LEU A 101 -4.74 11.02 -3.93
C LEU A 101 -5.11 11.80 -2.66
N VAL A 102 -6.28 11.49 -2.12
CA VAL A 102 -6.77 12.03 -0.84
C VAL A 102 -6.51 11.05 0.29
N ASP A 103 -6.89 9.79 0.12
CA ASP A 103 -6.69 8.71 1.09
C ASP A 103 -6.82 7.35 0.41
N PHE A 104 -6.44 6.27 1.11
CA PHE A 104 -6.64 4.91 0.61
C PHE A 104 -6.87 3.92 1.75
N ASN A 105 -7.36 2.75 1.39
CA ASN A 105 -7.43 1.57 2.24
C ASN A 105 -7.11 0.33 1.39
N ILE A 106 -6.93 -0.81 2.05
CA ILE A 106 -6.78 -2.09 1.38
C ILE A 106 -8.10 -2.86 1.47
N VAL A 107 -8.60 -3.31 0.34
CA VAL A 107 -9.80 -4.12 0.21
C VAL A 107 -9.51 -5.24 -0.79
N ASP A 108 -9.64 -6.49 -0.36
CA ASP A 108 -9.41 -7.70 -1.21
C ASP A 108 -8.02 -7.67 -1.91
N ASN A 109 -6.96 -7.36 -1.16
CA ASN A 109 -5.59 -7.22 -1.65
C ASN A 109 -5.40 -6.16 -2.75
N LYS A 110 -6.35 -5.22 -2.88
CA LYS A 110 -6.28 -4.07 -3.81
C LYS A 110 -6.14 -2.79 -3.02
N VAL A 111 -5.51 -1.80 -3.63
CA VAL A 111 -5.50 -0.44 -3.11
C VAL A 111 -6.79 0.25 -3.54
N ARG A 112 -7.67 0.52 -2.59
CA ARG A 112 -8.86 1.35 -2.80
C ARG A 112 -8.53 2.77 -2.45
N ALA A 113 -8.55 3.68 -3.41
CA ALA A 113 -8.15 5.07 -3.24
C ALA A 113 -9.35 6.02 -3.37
N ILE A 114 -9.37 7.08 -2.54
CA ILE A 114 -10.17 8.28 -2.79
C ILE A 114 -9.27 9.27 -3.52
N GLU A 115 -9.71 9.76 -4.66
CA GLU A 115 -8.98 10.70 -5.49
C GLU A 115 -9.84 11.91 -5.81
N LYS A 116 -9.21 13.10 -5.83
CA LYS A 116 -9.85 14.31 -6.33
C LYS A 116 -9.65 14.41 -7.84
N ALA A 117 -10.74 14.54 -8.57
CA ALA A 117 -10.78 14.70 -10.02
C ALA A 117 -11.65 15.89 -10.38
N LYS A 118 -11.01 17.06 -10.62
CA LYS A 118 -11.68 18.34 -10.90
C LYS A 118 -12.64 18.76 -9.77
N ASP A 119 -13.94 18.63 -9.98
CA ASP A 119 -15.04 19.07 -9.12
C ASP A 119 -15.66 17.95 -8.27
N ARG A 120 -15.11 16.73 -8.33
CA ARG A 120 -15.64 15.56 -7.65
C ARG A 120 -14.56 14.71 -7.03
N PHE A 121 -14.99 13.79 -6.16
CA PHE A 121 -14.15 12.73 -5.61
C PHE A 121 -14.55 11.39 -6.23
N VAL A 122 -13.57 10.55 -6.46
CA VAL A 122 -13.73 9.22 -7.07
C VAL A 122 -13.10 8.20 -6.15
N VAL A 123 -13.82 7.13 -5.85
CA VAL A 123 -13.31 5.94 -5.16
C VAL A 123 -13.02 4.89 -6.22
N SER A 124 -11.77 4.48 -6.33
CA SER A 124 -11.33 3.50 -7.34
C SER A 124 -10.49 2.39 -6.71
N ASP A 125 -10.63 1.19 -7.26
CA ASP A 125 -9.78 0.04 -6.94
C ASP A 125 -8.61 -0.03 -7.92
N TYR A 126 -7.42 -0.28 -7.38
CA TYR A 126 -6.18 -0.46 -8.12
C TYR A 126 -5.59 -1.83 -7.82
N SER A 127 -5.24 -2.56 -8.87
CA SER A 127 -4.57 -3.85 -8.81
C SER A 127 -3.14 -3.77 -9.32
N TRP A 128 -2.30 -4.71 -8.88
CA TRP A 128 -0.95 -4.86 -9.38
C TRP A 128 -0.94 -5.44 -10.79
N ASN A 129 -0.20 -4.82 -11.72
CA ASN A 129 -0.11 -5.26 -13.11
C ASN A 129 1.28 -5.74 -13.54
N GLY A 130 2.17 -6.04 -12.57
CA GLY A 130 3.52 -6.53 -12.81
C GLY A 130 4.62 -5.48 -12.58
N PHE A 131 4.34 -4.17 -12.72
CA PHE A 131 5.31 -3.10 -12.46
C PHE A 131 4.72 -1.85 -11.80
N GLY A 132 3.43 -1.85 -11.49
CA GLY A 132 2.76 -0.74 -10.80
C GLY A 132 1.30 -1.03 -10.53
N LEU A 133 0.61 -0.02 -9.99
CA LEU A 133 -0.82 -0.05 -9.76
C LEU A 133 -1.56 0.43 -11.01
N ALA A 134 -2.49 -0.37 -11.50
CA ALA A 134 -3.42 0.00 -12.58
C ALA A 134 -4.85 0.07 -12.05
N MET A 135 -5.62 1.06 -12.51
CA MET A 135 -7.03 1.16 -12.17
C MET A 135 -7.78 -0.07 -12.67
N ASP A 136 -8.47 -0.72 -11.75
CA ASP A 136 -9.29 -1.90 -12.01
C ASP A 136 -10.76 -1.52 -12.23
N SER A 137 -11.31 -0.70 -11.32
CA SER A 137 -12.69 -0.24 -11.40
C SER A 137 -12.93 1.05 -10.61
N VAL A 138 -13.91 1.83 -11.04
CA VAL A 138 -14.51 2.89 -10.23
C VAL A 138 -15.57 2.28 -9.33
N VAL A 139 -15.48 2.53 -8.03
CA VAL A 139 -16.40 2.01 -7.00
C VAL A 139 -17.53 2.99 -6.75
N TYR A 140 -17.20 4.28 -6.62
CA TYR A 140 -18.14 5.34 -6.29
C TYR A 140 -17.63 6.71 -6.75
N THR A 141 -18.55 7.66 -6.94
CA THR A 141 -18.23 9.05 -7.29
C THR A 141 -19.20 9.99 -6.59
N SER A 142 -18.69 11.05 -5.95
CA SER A 142 -19.50 12.08 -5.29
C SER A 142 -18.82 13.45 -5.37
N SER A 143 -19.60 14.52 -5.18
CA SER A 143 -19.08 15.86 -4.91
C SER A 143 -18.66 16.05 -3.44
N SER A 144 -19.12 15.15 -2.55
CA SER A 144 -18.77 15.11 -1.12
C SER A 144 -17.70 14.07 -0.83
N ILE A 145 -16.66 14.50 -0.13
CA ILE A 145 -15.61 13.60 0.33
C ILE A 145 -16.12 12.63 1.41
N ASP A 146 -17.03 13.08 2.26
CA ASP A 146 -17.56 12.28 3.36
C ASP A 146 -18.33 11.06 2.85
N ASP A 147 -19.07 11.21 1.75
CA ASP A 147 -19.73 10.10 1.08
C ASP A 147 -18.71 9.06 0.58
N CYS A 148 -17.56 9.51 0.07
CA CYS A 148 -16.50 8.64 -0.42
C CYS A 148 -15.84 7.82 0.69
N TYR A 149 -15.67 8.39 1.89
CA TYR A 149 -15.12 7.65 3.03
C TYR A 149 -15.98 6.47 3.45
N HIS A 150 -17.30 6.54 3.26
CA HIS A 150 -18.19 5.41 3.50
C HIS A 150 -17.82 4.20 2.63
N PHE A 151 -17.39 4.43 1.39
CA PHE A 151 -17.03 3.36 0.44
C PHE A 151 -15.57 2.89 0.55
N LEU A 152 -14.73 3.59 1.31
CA LEU A 152 -13.31 3.25 1.42
C LEU A 152 -13.06 1.87 2.05
N SER A 153 -13.96 1.40 2.90
CA SER A 153 -13.82 0.14 3.66
C SER A 153 -14.85 -0.93 3.29
N ILE A 154 -15.81 -0.65 2.40
CA ILE A 154 -16.88 -1.59 2.08
C ILE A 154 -16.38 -2.63 1.09
N ILE A 155 -16.49 -3.92 1.46
CA ILE A 155 -16.32 -5.04 0.54
C ILE A 155 -17.56 -5.08 -0.37
N LYS A 156 -17.37 -5.10 -1.68
CA LYS A 156 -18.48 -5.36 -2.62
C LYS A 156 -18.98 -6.79 -2.37
N GLN A 157 -20.24 -6.91 -2.02
CA GLN A 157 -20.95 -8.21 -1.99
C GLN A 157 -21.21 -8.69 -3.41
#